data_65220e40aec44bd8541314f7c542b25d
#
_entry.id   65220e40aec44bd8541314f7c542b25d
#
_cell.length_a   1.000
_cell.length_b   1.000
_cell.length_c   1.000
_cell.angle_alpha   90.00
_cell.angle_beta   90.00
_cell.angle_gamma   90.00
#
_symmetry.space_group_name_H-M   'P 1'
#
loop_
_entity.id
_entity.type
_entity.pdbx_description
1 polymer ?
#
loop_
_entity_poly.entity_id
_entity_poly.type
_entity_poly.pdbx_seq_one_letter_code
_entity_poly.pdbx_strand_id
1 'polypeptide(L)'
;MKNLKLIFTVMALAAISYSCNNSAVQKMMEEPENPGMVKYETNQKLYDKAFDLFCDNNLDEFEKNVSEDVLWHPPHGDSLAKSDWSTTMKMWHENFENFKFTNRQYFPGVDEAFEPNGSVRVYGAWSFSHKETGMEFSNQKWYSVANFNDNGQQDEIWEYFDQSHSFLKLLEASLVEAEE
;
A
#
# COMPACT_ATOMS: atom_id res chain seq x y z
N MET A 1 -21.33 43.93 50.83
CA MET A 1 -21.95 43.75 49.49
C MET A 1 -20.96 43.57 48.35
N LYS A 2 -19.74 44.08 48.39
CA LYS A 2 -18.71 43.88 47.32
C LYS A 2 -18.24 42.42 47.19
N ASN A 3 -18.11 41.69 48.32
CA ASN A 3 -17.59 40.33 48.29
C ASN A 3 -18.63 39.30 47.79
N LEU A 4 -19.93 39.58 47.90
CA LEU A 4 -20.98 38.68 47.38
C LEU A 4 -21.04 38.65 45.84
N LYS A 5 -20.81 39.81 45.21
CA LYS A 5 -20.75 39.90 43.72
C LYS A 5 -19.55 39.14 43.14
N LEU A 6 -18.41 39.15 43.83
CA LEU A 6 -17.19 38.45 43.40
C LEU A 6 -17.38 36.93 43.46
N ILE A 7 -18.07 36.42 44.51
CA ILE A 7 -18.35 34.96 44.65
C ILE A 7 -19.28 34.49 43.55
N PHE A 8 -20.32 35.25 43.18
CA PHE A 8 -21.20 34.87 42.04
C PHE A 8 -20.51 34.88 40.71
N THR A 9 -19.57 35.82 40.48
CA THR A 9 -18.81 35.87 39.21
C THR A 9 -17.83 34.69 39.08
N VAL A 10 -17.18 34.29 40.17
CA VAL A 10 -16.27 33.12 40.19
C VAL A 10 -17.03 31.82 40.03
N MET A 11 -18.22 31.67 40.65
CA MET A 11 -19.05 30.49 40.44
C MET A 11 -19.61 30.38 38.99
N ALA A 12 -19.98 31.50 38.36
CA ALA A 12 -20.42 31.53 36.97
C ALA A 12 -19.31 31.13 36.00
N LEU A 13 -18.07 31.58 36.21
CA LEU A 13 -16.90 31.21 35.43
C LEU A 13 -16.51 29.71 35.61
N ALA A 14 -16.63 29.17 36.81
CA ALA A 14 -16.38 27.77 37.08
C ALA A 14 -17.44 26.85 36.42
N ALA A 15 -18.69 27.26 36.35
CA ALA A 15 -19.76 26.52 35.68
C ALA A 15 -19.57 26.46 34.15
N ILE A 16 -19.01 27.49 33.55
CA ILE A 16 -18.72 27.52 32.09
C ILE A 16 -17.55 26.59 31.76
N SER A 17 -16.52 26.53 32.61
CA SER A 17 -15.37 25.62 32.39
C SER A 17 -15.73 24.14 32.63
N TYR A 18 -16.74 23.83 33.43
CA TYR A 18 -17.22 22.46 33.61
C TYR A 18 -18.11 21.96 32.46
N SER A 19 -18.73 22.87 31.71
CA SER A 19 -19.59 22.51 30.58
C SER A 19 -18.80 22.08 29.35
N CYS A 20 -17.53 22.45 29.21
CA CYS A 20 -16.70 22.10 28.06
C CYS A 20 -16.04 20.71 28.15
N ASN A 21 -16.18 20.00 29.29
CA ASN A 21 -15.58 18.68 29.49
C ASN A 21 -16.62 17.54 29.48
N ASN A 22 -17.74 17.74 28.82
CA ASN A 22 -18.80 16.76 28.77
C ASN A 22 -18.46 15.76 27.65
N SER A 23 -18.11 14.52 28.01
CA SER A 23 -17.84 13.41 27.08
C SER A 23 -18.95 13.17 26.05
N ALA A 24 -20.18 13.63 26.32
CA ALA A 24 -21.28 13.64 25.39
C ALA A 24 -21.12 14.67 24.25
N VAL A 25 -20.51 15.83 24.55
CA VAL A 25 -20.25 16.87 23.51
C VAL A 25 -19.06 16.47 22.65
N GLN A 26 -18.03 15.83 23.23
CA GLN A 26 -16.92 15.25 22.46
C GLN A 26 -17.41 14.13 21.52
N LYS A 27 -18.29 13.25 21.98
CA LYS A 27 -18.90 12.21 21.15
C LYS A 27 -19.81 12.73 20.03
N MET A 28 -20.37 13.94 20.18
CA MET A 28 -21.18 14.61 19.15
C MET A 28 -20.31 15.34 18.11
N MET A 29 -18.99 15.53 18.37
CA MET A 29 -18.05 16.17 17.46
C MET A 29 -17.11 15.17 16.76
N GLU A 30 -17.18 13.88 17.11
CA GLU A 30 -16.52 12.84 16.32
C GLU A 30 -17.32 12.70 15.03
N GLU A 31 -16.75 13.18 13.92
CA GLU A 31 -17.29 12.88 12.60
C GLU A 31 -17.38 11.34 12.46
N PRO A 32 -18.48 10.81 11.92
CA PRO A 32 -18.58 9.37 11.72
C PRO A 32 -17.41 8.91 10.88
N GLU A 33 -16.71 7.89 11.38
CA GLU A 33 -15.54 7.32 10.72
C GLU A 33 -15.92 6.94 9.28
N ASN A 34 -15.20 7.48 8.28
CA ASN A 34 -15.49 7.19 6.88
C ASN A 34 -15.24 5.70 6.61
N PRO A 35 -16.26 4.92 6.20
CA PRO A 35 -16.12 3.47 6.01
C PRO A 35 -15.04 3.08 5.00
N GLY A 36 -14.79 3.90 3.99
CA GLY A 36 -13.72 3.71 3.01
C GLY A 36 -12.34 3.88 3.62
N MET A 37 -12.18 4.81 4.58
CA MET A 37 -10.93 4.96 5.32
C MET A 37 -10.65 3.75 6.22
N VAL A 38 -11.65 3.23 6.92
CA VAL A 38 -11.52 2.01 7.75
C VAL A 38 -11.08 0.82 6.91
N LYS A 39 -11.71 0.64 5.75
CA LYS A 39 -11.32 -0.40 4.76
C LYS A 39 -9.89 -0.18 4.27
N TYR A 40 -9.52 1.05 3.90
CA TYR A 40 -8.18 1.40 3.47
C TYR A 40 -7.12 1.06 4.53
N GLU A 41 -7.31 1.43 5.79
CA GLU A 41 -6.35 1.14 6.87
C GLU A 41 -6.13 -0.36 7.08
N THR A 42 -7.17 -1.15 6.89
CA THR A 42 -7.10 -2.62 6.96
C THR A 42 -6.35 -3.17 5.74
N ASN A 43 -6.76 -2.77 4.54
CA ASN A 43 -6.21 -3.24 3.27
C ASN A 43 -4.74 -2.82 3.10
N GLN A 44 -4.37 -1.61 3.56
CA GLN A 44 -2.99 -1.14 3.54
C GLN A 44 -2.05 -2.06 4.34
N LYS A 45 -2.48 -2.54 5.52
CA LYS A 45 -1.69 -3.49 6.33
C LYS A 45 -1.55 -4.85 5.66
N LEU A 46 -2.62 -5.34 5.00
CA LEU A 46 -2.59 -6.58 4.24
C LEU A 46 -1.63 -6.46 3.04
N TYR A 47 -1.69 -5.34 2.34
CA TYR A 47 -0.83 -5.09 1.18
C TYR A 47 0.64 -4.94 1.59
N ASP A 48 0.93 -4.22 2.67
CA ASP A 48 2.29 -4.08 3.20
C ASP A 48 2.89 -5.43 3.57
N LYS A 49 2.12 -6.29 4.24
CA LYS A 49 2.52 -7.66 4.56
C LYS A 49 2.75 -8.51 3.30
N ALA A 50 1.96 -8.33 2.25
CA ALA A 50 2.15 -9.07 0.99
C ALA A 50 3.52 -8.78 0.37
N PHE A 51 4.01 -7.53 0.40
CA PHE A 51 5.36 -7.21 -0.06
C PHE A 51 6.45 -7.90 0.76
N ASP A 52 6.27 -8.02 2.08
CA ASP A 52 7.23 -8.74 2.92
C ASP A 52 7.26 -10.23 2.55
N LEU A 53 6.09 -10.85 2.35
CA LEU A 53 5.99 -12.25 1.91
C LEU A 53 6.67 -12.48 0.55
N PHE A 54 6.50 -11.55 -0.40
CA PHE A 54 7.22 -11.60 -1.67
C PHE A 54 8.73 -11.47 -1.47
N CYS A 55 9.20 -10.50 -0.69
CA CYS A 55 10.62 -10.32 -0.41
C CYS A 55 11.25 -11.57 0.23
N ASP A 56 10.51 -12.26 1.11
CA ASP A 56 10.93 -13.47 1.82
C ASP A 56 10.80 -14.76 0.97
N ASN A 57 10.39 -14.64 -0.30
CA ASN A 57 10.10 -15.77 -1.20
C ASN A 57 9.04 -16.75 -0.65
N ASN A 58 8.11 -16.25 0.15
CA ASN A 58 6.98 -17.02 0.66
C ASN A 58 5.78 -16.90 -0.28
N LEU A 59 5.94 -17.41 -1.51
CA LEU A 59 4.96 -17.23 -2.58
C LEU A 59 3.62 -17.91 -2.29
N ASP A 60 3.61 -19.03 -1.58
CA ASP A 60 2.37 -19.73 -1.22
C ASP A 60 1.46 -18.86 -0.32
N GLU A 61 2.02 -18.14 0.64
CA GLU A 61 1.27 -17.20 1.48
C GLU A 61 1.00 -15.87 0.75
N PHE A 62 1.91 -15.45 -0.11
CA PHE A 62 1.73 -14.25 -0.95
C PHE A 62 0.53 -14.41 -1.89
N GLU A 63 0.39 -15.56 -2.57
CA GLU A 63 -0.70 -15.85 -3.50
C GLU A 63 -2.08 -15.85 -2.82
N LYS A 64 -2.18 -16.13 -1.52
CA LYS A 64 -3.44 -16.09 -0.76
C LYS A 64 -4.00 -14.68 -0.57
N ASN A 65 -3.17 -13.64 -0.74
CA ASN A 65 -3.61 -12.25 -0.67
C ASN A 65 -4.28 -11.77 -1.96
N VAL A 66 -4.34 -12.63 -2.99
CA VAL A 66 -4.91 -12.31 -4.30
C VAL A 66 -6.09 -13.22 -4.58
N SER A 67 -7.20 -12.65 -5.03
CA SER A 67 -8.44 -13.36 -5.38
C SER A 67 -8.22 -14.31 -6.56
N GLU A 68 -9.03 -15.37 -6.64
CA GLU A 68 -8.99 -16.31 -7.78
C GLU A 68 -9.39 -15.65 -9.11
N ASP A 69 -10.25 -14.64 -9.04
CA ASP A 69 -10.78 -13.89 -10.16
C ASP A 69 -10.14 -12.51 -10.32
N VAL A 70 -8.92 -12.32 -9.78
CA VAL A 70 -8.19 -11.06 -9.90
C VAL A 70 -7.99 -10.65 -11.36
N LEU A 71 -8.14 -9.36 -11.61
CA LEU A 71 -7.73 -8.73 -12.86
C LEU A 71 -6.43 -7.97 -12.65
N TRP A 72 -5.33 -8.49 -13.20
CA TRP A 72 -4.03 -7.86 -13.11
C TRP A 72 -3.70 -7.06 -14.37
N HIS A 73 -3.35 -5.80 -14.20
CA HIS A 73 -2.93 -4.87 -15.24
C HIS A 73 -1.43 -4.63 -15.12
N PRO A 74 -0.60 -5.43 -15.81
CA PRO A 74 0.85 -5.24 -15.80
C PRO A 74 1.24 -3.92 -16.47
N PRO A 75 2.50 -3.46 -16.33
CA PRO A 75 2.98 -2.23 -16.96
C PRO A 75 2.85 -2.18 -18.47
N HIS A 76 2.74 -3.32 -19.11
CA HIS A 76 2.63 -3.48 -20.56
C HIS A 76 1.64 -4.58 -20.93
N GLY A 77 0.93 -4.38 -22.04
CA GLY A 77 0.00 -5.37 -22.58
C GLY A 77 -1.40 -5.30 -22.02
N ASP A 78 -2.14 -6.38 -22.22
CA ASP A 78 -3.52 -6.54 -21.79
C ASP A 78 -3.61 -6.97 -20.32
N SER A 79 -4.81 -6.90 -19.78
CA SER A 79 -5.10 -7.39 -18.43
C SER A 79 -5.02 -8.92 -18.39
N LEU A 80 -4.47 -9.46 -17.34
CA LEU A 80 -4.15 -10.88 -17.17
C LEU A 80 -4.86 -11.46 -15.95
N ALA A 81 -5.04 -12.79 -15.95
CA ALA A 81 -5.65 -13.54 -14.87
C ALA A 81 -4.63 -13.91 -13.77
N LYS A 82 -5.12 -14.44 -12.64
CA LYS A 82 -4.31 -14.92 -11.52
C LYS A 82 -3.19 -15.88 -11.94
N SER A 83 -3.46 -16.80 -12.87
CA SER A 83 -2.47 -17.78 -13.33
C SER A 83 -1.25 -17.13 -13.97
N ASP A 84 -1.46 -16.06 -14.73
CA ASP A 84 -0.38 -15.31 -15.38
C ASP A 84 0.38 -14.47 -14.37
N TRP A 85 -0.35 -13.84 -13.43
CA TRP A 85 0.24 -13.12 -12.30
C TRP A 85 1.13 -14.04 -11.45
N SER A 86 0.62 -15.20 -11.01
CA SER A 86 1.39 -16.19 -10.23
C SER A 86 2.62 -16.68 -10.98
N THR A 87 2.49 -16.96 -12.27
CA THR A 87 3.60 -17.38 -13.12
C THR A 87 4.68 -16.29 -13.17
N THR A 88 4.27 -15.03 -13.32
CA THR A 88 5.20 -13.89 -13.35
C THR A 88 5.92 -13.72 -12.01
N MET A 89 5.21 -13.84 -10.87
CA MET A 89 5.84 -13.73 -9.55
C MET A 89 6.87 -14.84 -9.31
N LYS A 90 6.58 -16.08 -9.73
CA LYS A 90 7.53 -17.20 -9.68
C LYS A 90 8.74 -16.96 -10.57
N MET A 91 8.52 -16.50 -11.82
CA MET A 91 9.60 -16.14 -12.75
C MET A 91 10.55 -15.08 -12.18
N TRP A 92 10.03 -14.09 -11.44
CA TRP A 92 10.87 -13.13 -10.75
C TRP A 92 11.81 -13.82 -9.74
N HIS A 93 11.29 -14.73 -8.91
CA HIS A 93 12.08 -15.48 -7.94
C HIS A 93 12.94 -16.57 -8.54
N GLU A 94 12.65 -17.06 -9.75
CA GLU A 94 13.54 -17.97 -10.48
C GLU A 94 14.82 -17.28 -10.95
N ASN A 95 14.70 -16.04 -11.43
CA ASN A 95 15.79 -15.31 -12.05
C ASN A 95 16.49 -14.31 -11.11
N PHE A 96 15.78 -13.81 -10.08
CA PHE A 96 16.30 -12.78 -9.19
C PHE A 96 16.19 -13.21 -7.72
N GLU A 97 16.97 -12.54 -6.88
CA GLU A 97 17.02 -12.75 -5.43
C GLU A 97 17.31 -11.46 -4.68
N ASN A 98 17.38 -11.52 -3.34
CA ASN A 98 17.68 -10.39 -2.47
C ASN A 98 16.68 -9.23 -2.61
N PHE A 99 15.41 -9.55 -2.85
CA PHE A 99 14.36 -8.57 -3.01
C PHE A 99 14.20 -7.70 -1.76
N LYS A 100 14.10 -6.39 -1.98
CA LYS A 100 13.75 -5.40 -0.97
C LYS A 100 12.81 -4.38 -1.57
N PHE A 101 11.71 -4.13 -0.89
CA PHE A 101 10.82 -3.03 -1.22
C PHE A 101 10.93 -1.95 -0.15
N THR A 102 11.42 -0.78 -0.53
CA THR A 102 11.80 0.32 0.39
C THR A 102 11.08 1.62 0.04
N ASN A 103 11.14 2.61 0.96
CA ASN A 103 10.51 3.92 0.78
C ASN A 103 9.00 3.82 0.51
N ARG A 104 8.33 2.86 1.13
CA ARG A 104 6.90 2.59 0.96
C ARG A 104 6.07 3.78 1.45
N GLN A 105 5.20 4.28 0.59
CA GLN A 105 4.23 5.33 0.91
C GLN A 105 2.86 4.87 0.45
N TYR A 106 1.88 4.90 1.36
CA TYR A 106 0.54 4.43 1.12
C TYR A 106 -0.45 5.59 1.14
N PHE A 107 -1.41 5.56 0.22
CA PHE A 107 -2.47 6.55 0.12
C PHE A 107 -3.80 5.84 -0.16
N PRO A 108 -4.93 6.35 0.36
CA PRO A 108 -6.23 5.81 0.02
C PRO A 108 -6.55 6.07 -1.46
N GLY A 109 -7.17 5.10 -2.11
CA GLY A 109 -7.87 5.35 -3.34
C GLY A 109 -9.21 6.03 -3.05
N VAL A 110 -9.78 6.66 -4.07
CA VAL A 110 -11.04 7.39 -3.96
C VAL A 110 -11.99 6.96 -5.08
N ASP A 111 -13.29 7.12 -4.84
CA ASP A 111 -14.33 6.97 -5.83
C ASP A 111 -14.52 8.24 -6.70
N GLU A 112 -15.57 8.27 -7.52
CA GLU A 112 -15.92 9.41 -8.40
C GLU A 112 -16.31 10.67 -7.61
N ALA A 113 -16.72 10.53 -6.34
CA ALA A 113 -17.04 11.63 -5.45
C ALA A 113 -15.81 12.13 -4.66
N PHE A 114 -14.63 11.56 -4.92
CA PHE A 114 -13.37 11.81 -4.20
C PHE A 114 -13.39 11.33 -2.75
N GLU A 115 -14.29 10.39 -2.42
CA GLU A 115 -14.36 9.77 -1.11
C GLU A 115 -13.52 8.49 -1.08
N PRO A 116 -12.80 8.19 0.04
CA PRO A 116 -12.05 6.95 0.20
C PRO A 116 -12.93 5.72 -0.03
N ASN A 117 -12.46 4.79 -0.85
CA ASN A 117 -13.21 3.61 -1.26
C ASN A 117 -12.63 2.27 -0.77
N GLY A 118 -11.57 2.32 0.03
CA GLY A 118 -10.88 1.13 0.56
C GLY A 118 -9.75 0.61 -0.32
N SER A 119 -9.59 1.09 -1.55
CA SER A 119 -8.43 0.74 -2.39
C SER A 119 -7.15 1.38 -1.85
N VAL A 120 -6.01 0.78 -2.20
CA VAL A 120 -4.69 1.21 -1.73
C VAL A 120 -3.83 1.61 -2.91
N ARG A 121 -3.24 2.80 -2.83
CA ARG A 121 -2.19 3.26 -3.72
C ARG A 121 -0.87 3.17 -2.98
N VAL A 122 0.15 2.62 -3.62
CA VAL A 122 1.48 2.51 -3.01
C VAL A 122 2.56 2.97 -3.96
N TYR A 123 3.50 3.74 -3.42
CA TYR A 123 4.76 4.10 -4.06
C TYR A 123 5.89 3.47 -3.29
N GLY A 124 6.92 3.06 -4.00
CA GLY A 124 8.11 2.50 -3.39
C GLY A 124 9.25 2.33 -4.38
N ALA A 125 10.28 1.66 -3.93
CA ALA A 125 11.42 1.32 -4.75
C ALA A 125 11.87 -0.11 -4.48
N TRP A 126 11.97 -0.89 -5.54
CA TRP A 126 12.52 -2.24 -5.52
C TRP A 126 14.04 -2.22 -5.65
N SER A 127 14.67 -3.15 -4.96
CA SER A 127 16.07 -3.53 -5.16
C SER A 127 16.15 -5.05 -5.15
N PHE A 128 16.96 -5.63 -6.03
CA PHE A 128 17.14 -7.06 -6.20
C PHE A 128 18.45 -7.34 -6.96
N SER A 129 18.88 -8.59 -7.02
CA SER A 129 20.03 -9.02 -7.81
C SER A 129 19.65 -10.15 -8.76
N HIS A 130 20.26 -10.18 -9.94
CA HIS A 130 20.10 -11.27 -10.92
C HIS A 130 20.97 -12.45 -10.50
N LYS A 131 20.39 -13.64 -10.40
CA LYS A 131 21.05 -14.82 -9.83
C LYS A 131 22.26 -15.28 -10.63
N GLU A 132 22.14 -15.28 -11.95
CA GLU A 132 23.18 -15.82 -12.84
C GLU A 132 24.41 -14.90 -12.92
N THR A 133 24.18 -13.58 -13.08
CA THR A 133 25.27 -12.60 -13.28
C THR A 133 25.70 -11.89 -11.99
N GLY A 134 24.94 -12.00 -10.89
CA GLY A 134 25.14 -11.24 -9.67
C GLY A 134 24.86 -9.73 -9.82
N MET A 135 24.35 -9.28 -10.95
CA MET A 135 24.09 -7.86 -11.22
C MET A 135 23.05 -7.32 -10.24
N GLU A 136 23.38 -6.20 -9.61
CA GLU A 136 22.50 -5.53 -8.66
C GLU A 136 21.66 -4.44 -9.34
N PHE A 137 20.37 -4.44 -9.03
CA PHE A 137 19.40 -3.41 -9.40
C PHE A 137 18.92 -2.72 -8.13
N SER A 138 19.01 -1.41 -8.10
CA SER A 138 18.64 -0.62 -6.92
C SER A 138 17.72 0.53 -7.30
N ASN A 139 16.82 0.88 -6.37
CA ASN A 139 15.98 2.06 -6.48
C ASN A 139 15.07 2.07 -7.74
N GLN A 140 14.59 0.88 -8.18
CA GLN A 140 13.62 0.75 -9.26
C GLN A 140 12.29 1.31 -8.79
N LYS A 141 11.90 2.48 -9.29
CA LYS A 141 10.67 3.15 -8.89
C LYS A 141 9.46 2.33 -9.33
N TRP A 142 8.51 2.18 -8.42
CA TRP A 142 7.32 1.41 -8.64
C TRP A 142 6.10 2.10 -8.03
N TYR A 143 4.98 2.02 -8.70
CA TYR A 143 3.69 2.48 -8.24
C TYR A 143 2.64 1.42 -8.56
N SER A 144 1.73 1.19 -7.63
CA SER A 144 0.59 0.30 -7.85
C SER A 144 -0.67 0.83 -7.20
N VAL A 145 -1.80 0.41 -7.76
CA VAL A 145 -3.13 0.53 -7.17
C VAL A 145 -3.70 -0.86 -7.02
N ALA A 146 -4.24 -1.18 -5.84
CA ALA A 146 -4.94 -2.42 -5.60
C ALA A 146 -6.34 -2.15 -5.05
N ASN A 147 -7.35 -2.77 -5.65
CA ASN A 147 -8.68 -2.93 -5.09
C ASN A 147 -8.72 -4.23 -4.27
N PHE A 148 -9.67 -4.29 -3.33
CA PHE A 148 -9.80 -5.42 -2.41
C PHE A 148 -11.26 -5.83 -2.30
N ASN A 149 -11.50 -7.14 -2.36
CA ASN A 149 -12.79 -7.72 -2.09
C ASN A 149 -13.11 -7.72 -0.57
N ASP A 150 -14.32 -8.15 -0.20
CA ASP A 150 -14.76 -8.18 1.21
C ASP A 150 -14.00 -9.22 2.07
N ASN A 151 -13.23 -10.13 1.46
CA ASN A 151 -12.34 -11.07 2.16
C ASN A 151 -10.95 -10.49 2.40
N GLY A 152 -10.67 -9.25 1.99
CA GLY A 152 -9.37 -8.59 2.10
C GLY A 152 -8.34 -9.10 1.08
N GLN A 153 -8.78 -9.74 0.00
CA GLN A 153 -7.92 -10.17 -1.10
C GLN A 153 -7.92 -9.11 -2.20
N GLN A 154 -6.78 -8.93 -2.84
CA GLN A 154 -6.66 -8.07 -4.01
C GLN A 154 -7.45 -8.70 -5.17
N ASP A 155 -8.43 -8.00 -5.70
CA ASP A 155 -9.29 -8.43 -6.81
C ASP A 155 -9.04 -7.64 -8.11
N GLU A 156 -8.32 -6.53 -8.02
CA GLU A 156 -7.86 -5.80 -9.18
C GLU A 156 -6.55 -5.08 -8.84
N ILE A 157 -5.51 -5.22 -9.69
CA ILE A 157 -4.17 -4.70 -9.46
C ILE A 157 -3.67 -3.99 -10.70
N TRP A 158 -3.25 -2.74 -10.58
CA TRP A 158 -2.52 -1.99 -11.61
C TRP A 158 -1.08 -1.77 -11.16
N GLU A 159 -0.13 -2.01 -12.05
CA GLU A 159 1.28 -1.80 -11.79
C GLU A 159 1.92 -0.88 -12.84
N TYR A 160 2.77 0.01 -12.37
CA TYR A 160 3.46 1.00 -13.19
C TYR A 160 4.92 1.08 -12.79
N PHE A 161 5.81 0.59 -13.65
CA PHE A 161 7.26 0.71 -13.48
C PHE A 161 7.98 0.50 -14.81
N ASP A 162 9.20 1.00 -14.88
CA ASP A 162 10.04 0.83 -16.04
C ASP A 162 10.92 -0.41 -15.87
N GLN A 163 10.59 -1.47 -16.59
CA GLN A 163 11.38 -2.71 -16.66
C GLN A 163 12.54 -2.60 -17.66
N SER A 164 12.47 -1.68 -18.63
CA SER A 164 13.39 -1.62 -19.75
C SER A 164 14.84 -1.41 -19.30
N HIS A 165 15.06 -0.59 -18.27
CA HIS A 165 16.39 -0.35 -17.74
C HIS A 165 17.09 -1.62 -17.23
N SER A 166 16.37 -2.49 -16.52
CA SER A 166 16.90 -3.75 -16.01
C SER A 166 17.20 -4.75 -17.13
N PHE A 167 16.30 -4.87 -18.10
CA PHE A 167 16.50 -5.74 -19.24
C PHE A 167 17.65 -5.28 -20.15
N LEU A 168 17.79 -3.99 -20.41
CA LEU A 168 18.89 -3.46 -21.21
C LEU A 168 20.23 -3.73 -20.55
N LYS A 169 20.37 -3.57 -19.25
CA LYS A 169 21.61 -3.90 -18.52
C LYS A 169 21.97 -5.38 -18.61
N LEU A 170 20.99 -6.28 -18.48
CA LEU A 170 21.23 -7.71 -18.62
C LEU A 170 21.64 -8.07 -20.06
N LEU A 171 21.00 -7.46 -21.04
CA LEU A 171 21.35 -7.67 -22.45
C LEU A 171 22.78 -7.16 -22.75
N GLU A 172 23.14 -5.97 -22.29
CA GLU A 172 24.50 -5.43 -22.43
C GLU A 172 25.54 -6.37 -21.83
N ALA A 173 25.28 -6.91 -20.63
CA ALA A 173 26.19 -7.87 -19.98
C ALA A 173 26.35 -9.15 -20.81
N SER A 174 25.27 -9.73 -21.33
CA SER A 174 25.30 -10.94 -22.14
C SER A 174 26.03 -10.76 -23.47
N LEU A 175 26.01 -9.55 -24.05
CA LEU A 175 26.74 -9.27 -25.29
C LEU A 175 28.25 -9.17 -25.06
N VAL A 176 28.68 -8.63 -23.93
CA VAL A 176 30.11 -8.56 -23.57
C VAL A 176 30.68 -9.95 -23.36
N GLU A 177 29.97 -10.85 -22.65
CA GLU A 177 30.41 -12.25 -22.44
C GLU A 177 30.51 -13.06 -23.76
N ALA A 178 29.71 -12.71 -24.78
CA ALA A 178 29.75 -13.40 -26.06
C ALA A 178 30.93 -12.98 -26.99
N GLU A 179 31.64 -11.88 -26.66
CA GLU A 179 32.80 -11.37 -27.39
C GLU A 179 34.15 -11.85 -26.80
N GLU A 180 34.14 -12.50 -25.63
CA GLU A 180 35.33 -13.11 -24.96
C GLU A 180 35.45 -14.60 -25.30
#